data_c8320468a093825a623adf5521eada4e
#
_entry.id   c8320468a093825a623adf5521eada4e
#
_cell.length_a   1.000
_cell.length_b   1.000
_cell.length_c   1.000
_cell.angle_alpha   90.00
_cell.angle_beta   90.00
_cell.angle_gamma   90.00
#
_symmetry.space_group_name_H-M   'P 1'
#
loop_
_entity.id
_entity.type
_entity.pdbx_description
1 polymer ?
#
loop_
_entity_poly.entity_id
_entity_poly.type
_entity_poly.pdbx_seq_one_letter_code
_entity_poly.pdbx_strand_id
1 'polypeptide(L)'
;MKIMLKPLMFSLLFIVVFTSCKNNNDGPDVSSVKINLTTKRFEKDFFAIDTNNIIPQINKLATEYPRFSDNFLTTILGIDSKWPPDTTAYYLKGFIAYNRSVYDSAEKIFANFSPYEKDIKKGLQHVKYYFPAYKIPNNIITYIGPADGYGDILDENVLIVGLHAHLGKDFPLYKTSAVAETYPQYITERFTPEYIAVNCMKNIVLDLYPENTEDKRLIIQMIEKGKRLYLLRKFLPGIEEYKLAGF
;
A
#
# COMPACT_ATOMS: atom_id res chain seq x y z
N MET A 1 -64.83 -5.54 29.64
CA MET A 1 -63.39 -5.84 29.69
C MET A 1 -62.85 -6.00 28.24
N LYS A 2 -62.80 -4.92 27.43
CA LYS A 2 -62.42 -4.96 25.99
C LYS A 2 -61.72 -3.68 25.47
N ILE A 3 -60.95 -2.95 26.30
CA ILE A 3 -60.41 -1.66 25.89
C ILE A 3 -58.87 -1.51 26.07
N MET A 4 -58.11 -2.55 26.36
CA MET A 4 -56.66 -2.36 26.62
C MET A 4 -55.72 -3.06 25.60
N LEU A 5 -56.21 -3.62 24.50
CA LEU A 5 -55.34 -4.36 23.57
C LEU A 5 -54.86 -3.54 22.34
N LYS A 6 -55.56 -2.44 22.00
CA LYS A 6 -55.23 -1.64 20.84
C LYS A 6 -53.95 -0.77 20.95
N PRO A 7 -53.65 -0.12 22.10
CA PRO A 7 -52.42 0.68 22.20
C PRO A 7 -51.12 -0.19 22.25
N LEU A 8 -51.21 -1.43 22.78
CA LEU A 8 -50.04 -2.31 22.86
C LEU A 8 -49.58 -2.83 21.51
N MET A 9 -50.55 -3.11 20.59
CA MET A 9 -50.23 -3.58 19.23
C MET A 9 -49.66 -2.47 18.34
N PHE A 10 -50.05 -1.21 18.58
CA PHE A 10 -49.49 -0.06 17.86
C PHE A 10 -48.10 0.32 18.35
N SER A 11 -47.78 0.11 19.63
CA SER A 11 -46.44 0.33 20.20
C SER A 11 -45.44 -0.73 19.74
N LEU A 12 -45.89 -1.98 19.53
CA LEU A 12 -45.03 -3.05 19.04
C LEU A 12 -44.64 -2.89 17.54
N LEU A 13 -45.53 -2.28 16.74
CA LEU A 13 -45.28 -1.99 15.35
C LEU A 13 -44.26 -0.86 15.15
N PHE A 14 -44.12 0.05 16.12
CA PHE A 14 -43.19 1.18 16.06
C PHE A 14 -41.74 0.81 16.38
N ILE A 15 -41.53 -0.32 17.08
CA ILE A 15 -40.16 -0.79 17.49
C ILE A 15 -39.44 -1.49 16.32
N VAL A 16 -40.16 -2.02 15.32
CA VAL A 16 -39.55 -2.75 14.19
C VAL A 16 -38.94 -1.84 13.12
N VAL A 17 -39.24 -0.53 13.16
CA VAL A 17 -38.80 0.40 12.08
C VAL A 17 -37.39 0.97 12.32
N PHE A 18 -36.79 0.80 13.48
CA PHE A 18 -35.48 1.40 13.83
C PHE A 18 -34.27 0.47 13.70
N THR A 19 -34.41 -0.74 13.19
CA THR A 19 -33.26 -1.65 12.98
C THR A 19 -32.75 -1.68 11.55
N SER A 20 -33.03 -0.65 10.74
CA SER A 20 -32.32 -0.47 9.48
C SER A 20 -31.03 0.32 9.74
N CYS A 21 -30.10 -0.24 10.49
CA CYS A 21 -28.70 0.15 10.35
C CYS A 21 -28.29 -0.18 8.92
N LYS A 22 -28.37 0.81 8.00
CA LYS A 22 -27.64 0.77 6.75
C LYS A 22 -26.15 0.66 7.11
N ASN A 23 -25.66 -0.57 7.13
CA ASN A 23 -24.24 -0.81 6.94
C ASN A 23 -23.93 -0.31 5.52
N ASN A 24 -23.42 0.91 5.40
CA ASN A 24 -22.98 1.51 4.13
C ASN A 24 -21.73 0.82 3.58
N ASN A 25 -21.63 -0.49 3.69
CA ASN A 25 -20.69 -1.29 2.93
C ASN A 25 -21.31 -1.52 1.54
N ASP A 26 -21.09 -0.57 0.63
CA ASP A 26 -21.59 -0.63 -0.76
C ASP A 26 -20.93 -1.75 -1.61
N GLY A 27 -20.35 -2.74 -1.00
CA GLY A 27 -19.64 -3.85 -1.65
C GLY A 27 -20.23 -5.22 -1.37
N PRO A 28 -19.93 -6.23 -2.22
CA PRO A 28 -20.33 -7.60 -2.00
C PRO A 28 -19.64 -8.18 -0.75
N ASP A 29 -20.28 -9.17 -0.11
CA ASP A 29 -19.62 -9.96 0.91
C ASP A 29 -18.55 -10.86 0.26
N VAL A 30 -17.29 -10.61 0.59
CA VAL A 30 -16.12 -11.35 0.09
C VAL A 30 -15.49 -12.23 1.17
N SER A 31 -16.14 -12.43 2.30
CA SER A 31 -15.61 -13.20 3.44
C SER A 31 -15.26 -14.66 3.08
N SER A 32 -15.98 -15.24 2.11
CA SER A 32 -15.74 -16.59 1.59
C SER A 32 -14.55 -16.66 0.60
N VAL A 33 -14.07 -15.53 0.08
CA VAL A 33 -12.96 -15.49 -0.88
C VAL A 33 -11.64 -15.69 -0.13
N LYS A 34 -11.00 -16.83 -0.33
CA LYS A 34 -9.74 -17.18 0.33
C LYS A 34 -8.55 -16.56 -0.42
N ILE A 35 -7.78 -15.74 0.26
CA ILE A 35 -6.52 -15.17 -0.20
C ILE A 35 -5.43 -15.56 0.78
N ASN A 36 -4.39 -16.20 0.27
CA ASN A 36 -3.15 -16.43 1.03
C ASN A 36 -2.23 -15.25 0.76
N LEU A 37 -1.90 -14.51 1.79
CA LEU A 37 -1.03 -13.35 1.73
C LEU A 37 0.00 -13.46 2.86
N THR A 38 1.26 -13.21 2.56
CA THR A 38 2.35 -13.28 3.53
C THR A 38 3.18 -12.01 3.44
N THR A 39 3.46 -11.39 4.57
CA THR A 39 4.32 -10.21 4.64
C THR A 39 5.74 -10.59 5.01
N LYS A 40 6.71 -10.14 4.21
CA LYS A 40 8.15 -10.19 4.48
C LYS A 40 8.66 -8.78 4.76
N ARG A 41 9.39 -8.64 5.86
CA ARG A 41 9.87 -7.35 6.37
C ARG A 41 11.34 -7.14 5.96
N PHE A 42 11.56 -6.86 4.66
CA PHE A 42 12.92 -6.68 4.11
C PHE A 42 13.69 -5.57 4.82
N GLU A 43 13.04 -4.48 5.22
CA GLU A 43 13.70 -3.40 5.94
C GLU A 43 14.34 -3.86 7.25
N LYS A 44 13.72 -4.83 7.95
CA LYS A 44 14.28 -5.36 9.19
C LYS A 44 15.59 -6.10 8.93
N ASP A 45 15.56 -6.99 7.95
CA ASP A 45 16.72 -7.79 7.58
C ASP A 45 17.84 -6.92 7.01
N PHE A 46 17.48 -5.92 6.18
CA PHE A 46 18.44 -5.01 5.57
C PHE A 46 19.10 -4.07 6.59
N PHE A 47 18.33 -3.48 7.52
CA PHE A 47 18.88 -2.59 8.55
C PHE A 47 19.55 -3.34 9.73
N ALA A 48 19.42 -4.66 9.79
CA ALA A 48 20.15 -5.51 10.74
C ALA A 48 21.53 -5.96 10.22
N ILE A 49 21.89 -5.62 8.98
CA ILE A 49 23.19 -5.97 8.38
C ILE A 49 24.35 -5.37 9.21
N ASP A 50 25.34 -6.22 9.50
CA ASP A 50 26.63 -5.74 10.02
C ASP A 50 27.38 -4.95 8.94
N THR A 51 27.49 -3.64 9.15
CA THR A 51 28.12 -2.71 8.19
C THR A 51 29.65 -2.90 8.06
N ASN A 52 30.27 -3.78 8.85
CA ASN A 52 31.67 -4.15 8.68
C ASN A 52 31.84 -5.38 7.75
N ASN A 53 30.76 -6.08 7.44
CA ASN A 53 30.76 -7.27 6.57
C ASN A 53 29.52 -7.32 5.66
N ILE A 54 29.30 -6.27 4.89
CA ILE A 54 28.04 -6.03 4.13
C ILE A 54 27.87 -7.06 3.02
N ILE A 55 28.88 -7.29 2.18
CA ILE A 55 28.72 -8.04 0.91
C ILE A 55 28.21 -9.48 1.12
N PRO A 56 28.74 -10.30 2.05
CA PRO A 56 28.19 -11.62 2.31
C PRO A 56 26.74 -11.60 2.80
N GLN A 57 26.34 -10.55 3.54
CA GLN A 57 24.97 -10.43 4.05
C GLN A 57 23.99 -9.99 2.96
N ILE A 58 24.42 -9.14 2.03
CA ILE A 58 23.62 -8.81 0.83
C ILE A 58 23.38 -10.07 0.00
N ASN A 59 24.38 -10.93 -0.19
CA ASN A 59 24.22 -12.20 -0.90
C ASN A 59 23.22 -13.13 -0.18
N LYS A 60 23.17 -13.12 1.14
CA LYS A 60 22.17 -13.84 1.92
C LYS A 60 20.76 -13.26 1.65
N LEU A 61 20.61 -11.93 1.71
CA LEU A 61 19.32 -11.27 1.36
C LEU A 61 18.86 -11.60 -0.06
N ALA A 62 19.78 -11.68 -1.02
CA ALA A 62 19.45 -12.09 -2.39
C ALA A 62 18.84 -13.50 -2.45
N THR A 63 19.21 -14.39 -1.53
CA THR A 63 18.62 -15.74 -1.42
C THR A 63 17.26 -15.70 -0.74
N GLU A 64 17.05 -14.86 0.26
CA GLU A 64 15.80 -14.75 1.03
C GLU A 64 14.73 -13.94 0.30
N TYR A 65 15.17 -12.96 -0.51
CA TYR A 65 14.34 -12.05 -1.30
C TYR A 65 14.75 -12.07 -2.78
N PRO A 66 14.66 -13.22 -3.45
CA PRO A 66 15.08 -13.33 -4.84
C PRO A 66 14.33 -12.30 -5.70
N ARG A 67 15.00 -11.74 -6.70
CA ARG A 67 14.53 -10.66 -7.56
C ARG A 67 14.32 -9.31 -6.82
N PHE A 68 13.60 -9.26 -5.70
CA PHE A 68 13.40 -7.99 -4.99
C PHE A 68 14.72 -7.40 -4.52
N SER A 69 15.62 -8.21 -3.96
CA SER A 69 16.94 -7.74 -3.48
C SER A 69 17.76 -7.13 -4.62
N ASP A 70 17.76 -7.75 -5.79
CA ASP A 70 18.44 -7.22 -6.98
C ASP A 70 17.79 -5.90 -7.46
N ASN A 71 16.47 -5.88 -7.59
CA ASN A 71 15.71 -4.67 -7.95
C ASN A 71 15.92 -3.54 -6.93
N PHE A 72 15.99 -3.88 -5.65
CA PHE A 72 16.27 -2.90 -4.59
C PHE A 72 17.63 -2.25 -4.78
N LEU A 73 18.67 -3.04 -5.01
CA LEU A 73 20.02 -2.54 -5.21
C LEU A 73 20.15 -1.74 -6.52
N THR A 74 19.68 -2.30 -7.63
CA THR A 74 19.95 -1.74 -8.95
C THR A 74 18.96 -0.65 -9.33
N THR A 75 17.66 -0.85 -9.10
CA THR A 75 16.62 0.07 -9.55
C THR A 75 16.28 1.12 -8.48
N ILE A 76 16.10 0.68 -7.21
CA ILE A 76 15.67 1.60 -6.14
C ILE A 76 16.85 2.40 -5.61
N LEU A 77 18.00 1.77 -5.37
CA LEU A 77 19.21 2.45 -4.91
C LEU A 77 20.14 2.94 -6.02
N GLY A 78 19.91 2.55 -7.26
CA GLY A 78 20.71 2.97 -8.41
C GLY A 78 22.16 2.44 -8.40
N ILE A 79 22.42 1.33 -7.73
CA ILE A 79 23.76 0.71 -7.68
C ILE A 79 24.03 0.04 -9.02
N ASP A 80 25.10 0.44 -9.71
CA ASP A 80 25.55 -0.22 -10.92
C ASP A 80 26.15 -1.61 -10.55
N SER A 81 25.66 -2.65 -11.20
CA SER A 81 26.14 -4.04 -11.01
C SER A 81 27.62 -4.23 -11.35
N LYS A 82 28.24 -3.26 -12.03
CA LYS A 82 29.68 -3.23 -12.38
C LYS A 82 30.54 -2.59 -11.28
N TRP A 83 29.95 -2.01 -10.24
CA TRP A 83 30.73 -1.41 -9.18
C TRP A 83 31.56 -2.46 -8.44
N PRO A 84 32.79 -2.12 -8.08
CA PRO A 84 33.58 -2.96 -7.19
C PRO A 84 32.83 -3.22 -5.86
N PRO A 85 33.00 -4.41 -5.26
CA PRO A 85 32.36 -4.74 -3.97
C PRO A 85 32.60 -3.71 -2.86
N ASP A 86 33.79 -3.13 -2.77
CA ASP A 86 34.11 -2.10 -1.78
C ASP A 86 33.31 -0.80 -2.01
N THR A 87 33.12 -0.40 -3.27
CA THR A 87 32.30 0.76 -3.63
C THR A 87 30.85 0.52 -3.24
N THR A 88 30.31 -0.65 -3.57
CA THR A 88 28.95 -1.06 -3.19
C THR A 88 28.80 -1.08 -1.67
N ALA A 89 29.74 -1.67 -0.93
CA ALA A 89 29.72 -1.71 0.53
C ALA A 89 29.77 -0.31 1.15
N TYR A 90 30.63 0.59 0.64
CA TYR A 90 30.70 1.98 1.08
C TYR A 90 29.36 2.71 0.89
N TYR A 91 28.76 2.59 -0.30
CA TYR A 91 27.47 3.21 -0.60
C TYR A 91 26.34 2.68 0.31
N LEU A 92 26.23 1.35 0.48
CA LEU A 92 25.23 0.73 1.34
C LEU A 92 25.38 1.10 2.81
N LYS A 93 26.63 1.18 3.30
CA LYS A 93 26.93 1.67 4.65
C LYS A 93 26.44 3.10 4.85
N GLY A 94 26.69 3.96 3.87
CA GLY A 94 26.19 5.35 3.86
C GLY A 94 24.67 5.40 3.87
N PHE A 95 24.01 4.61 3.02
CA PHE A 95 22.55 4.55 2.93
C PHE A 95 21.92 4.07 4.26
N ILE A 96 22.45 2.99 4.86
CA ILE A 96 21.96 2.48 6.15
C ILE A 96 22.12 3.54 7.25
N ALA A 97 23.28 4.21 7.31
CA ALA A 97 23.55 5.23 8.32
C ALA A 97 22.59 6.45 8.14
N TYR A 98 22.45 6.92 6.92
CA TYR A 98 21.59 8.09 6.60
C TYR A 98 20.11 7.81 6.90
N ASN A 99 19.60 6.62 6.58
CA ASN A 99 18.20 6.27 6.75
C ASN A 99 17.89 5.60 8.11
N ARG A 100 18.84 5.54 9.05
CA ARG A 100 18.60 4.92 10.36
C ARG A 100 17.42 5.55 11.11
N SER A 101 17.31 6.87 11.13
CA SER A 101 16.18 7.56 11.79
C SER A 101 14.84 7.31 11.14
N VAL A 102 14.83 7.11 9.81
CA VAL A 102 13.62 6.73 9.04
C VAL A 102 13.20 5.31 9.43
N TYR A 103 14.16 4.37 9.48
CA TYR A 103 13.93 3.00 9.92
C TYR A 103 13.40 2.94 11.36
N ASP A 104 14.04 3.66 12.30
CA ASP A 104 13.64 3.69 13.71
C ASP A 104 12.21 4.25 13.89
N SER A 105 11.82 5.19 13.05
CA SER A 105 10.46 5.74 13.01
C SER A 105 9.46 4.75 12.42
N ALA A 106 9.83 4.08 11.32
CA ALA A 106 9.04 3.04 10.70
C ALA A 106 8.81 1.85 11.66
N GLU A 107 9.84 1.43 12.41
CA GLU A 107 9.70 0.35 13.40
C GLU A 107 8.72 0.69 14.52
N LYS A 108 8.63 1.96 14.93
CA LYS A 108 7.63 2.40 15.93
C LYS A 108 6.20 2.35 15.38
N ILE A 109 6.01 2.82 14.14
CA ILE A 109 4.69 2.91 13.50
C ILE A 109 4.22 1.52 13.05
N PHE A 110 5.12 0.74 12.46
CA PHE A 110 4.82 -0.53 11.82
C PHE A 110 5.38 -1.74 12.59
N ALA A 111 5.56 -1.62 13.92
CA ALA A 111 5.96 -2.75 14.79
C ALA A 111 5.06 -3.97 14.55
N ASN A 112 3.75 -3.72 14.41
CA ASN A 112 2.76 -4.70 13.97
C ASN A 112 2.19 -4.28 12.60
N PHE A 113 2.54 -5.00 11.55
CA PHE A 113 2.04 -4.74 10.19
C PHE A 113 0.70 -5.44 9.88
N SER A 114 0.22 -6.34 10.75
CA SER A 114 -0.99 -7.15 10.52
C SER A 114 -2.26 -6.36 10.20
N PRO A 115 -2.53 -5.16 10.78
CA PRO A 115 -3.69 -4.36 10.40
C PRO A 115 -3.67 -3.97 8.91
N TYR A 116 -2.52 -3.54 8.41
CA TYR A 116 -2.34 -3.12 7.01
C TYR A 116 -2.43 -4.31 6.04
N GLU A 117 -1.82 -5.45 6.41
CA GLU A 117 -1.96 -6.71 5.67
C GLU A 117 -3.44 -7.12 5.55
N LYS A 118 -4.21 -6.99 6.64
CA LYS A 118 -5.65 -7.29 6.65
C LYS A 118 -6.43 -6.40 5.68
N ASP A 119 -6.12 -5.12 5.63
CA ASP A 119 -6.80 -4.17 4.74
C ASP A 119 -6.43 -4.43 3.27
N ILE A 120 -5.16 -4.68 2.98
CA ILE A 120 -4.70 -5.11 1.65
C ILE A 120 -5.41 -6.41 1.24
N LYS A 121 -5.44 -7.41 2.13
CA LYS A 121 -6.09 -8.70 1.88
C LYS A 121 -7.57 -8.53 1.56
N LYS A 122 -8.28 -7.66 2.28
CA LYS A 122 -9.68 -7.35 2.00
C LYS A 122 -9.85 -6.72 0.61
N GLY A 123 -8.98 -5.80 0.22
CA GLY A 123 -8.95 -5.25 -1.14
C GLY A 123 -8.73 -6.34 -2.20
N LEU A 124 -7.74 -7.21 -2.00
CA LEU A 124 -7.47 -8.33 -2.91
C LEU A 124 -8.63 -9.34 -3.00
N GLN A 125 -9.40 -9.54 -1.92
CA GLN A 125 -10.62 -10.35 -1.96
C GLN A 125 -11.66 -9.76 -2.91
N HIS A 126 -11.85 -8.42 -2.91
CA HIS A 126 -12.72 -7.76 -3.87
C HIS A 126 -12.18 -7.83 -5.30
N VAL A 127 -10.86 -7.67 -5.48
CA VAL A 127 -10.23 -7.89 -6.79
C VAL A 127 -10.55 -9.29 -7.30
N LYS A 128 -10.34 -10.33 -6.50
CA LYS A 128 -10.62 -11.73 -6.88
C LYS A 128 -12.09 -11.98 -7.18
N TYR A 129 -12.99 -11.33 -6.46
CA TYR A 129 -14.44 -11.42 -6.68
C TYR A 129 -14.83 -10.83 -8.04
N TYR A 130 -14.34 -9.63 -8.37
CA TYR A 130 -14.68 -8.95 -9.64
C TYR A 130 -13.88 -9.46 -10.83
N PHE A 131 -12.66 -9.94 -10.60
CA PHE A 131 -11.73 -10.43 -11.61
C PHE A 131 -11.19 -11.82 -11.25
N PRO A 132 -12.01 -12.88 -11.37
CA PRO A 132 -11.63 -14.23 -10.95
C PRO A 132 -10.39 -14.79 -11.67
N ALA A 133 -10.13 -14.34 -12.90
CA ALA A 133 -8.98 -14.76 -13.69
C ALA A 133 -7.69 -13.99 -13.34
N TYR A 134 -7.79 -12.88 -12.59
CA TYR A 134 -6.61 -12.10 -12.20
C TYR A 134 -5.72 -12.90 -11.24
N LYS A 135 -4.41 -12.86 -11.49
CA LYS A 135 -3.41 -13.51 -10.65
C LYS A 135 -3.12 -12.62 -9.43
N ILE A 136 -3.76 -12.94 -8.33
CA ILE A 136 -3.66 -12.18 -7.09
C ILE A 136 -2.24 -12.28 -6.51
N PRO A 137 -1.61 -11.15 -6.12
CA PRO A 137 -0.38 -11.16 -5.34
C PRO A 137 -0.51 -12.00 -4.06
N ASN A 138 0.48 -12.81 -3.75
CA ASN A 138 0.51 -13.68 -2.57
C ASN A 138 1.54 -13.24 -1.53
N ASN A 139 2.36 -12.24 -1.86
CA ASN A 139 3.36 -11.71 -0.95
C ASN A 139 3.27 -10.18 -0.88
N ILE A 140 3.55 -9.65 0.30
CA ILE A 140 3.91 -8.27 0.55
C ILE A 140 5.38 -8.25 0.96
N ILE A 141 6.16 -7.32 0.41
CA ILE A 141 7.52 -7.01 0.89
C ILE A 141 7.50 -5.56 1.34
N THR A 142 7.82 -5.31 2.60
CA THR A 142 8.01 -3.93 3.09
C THR A 142 9.46 -3.54 2.97
N TYR A 143 9.74 -2.26 2.69
CA TYR A 143 11.10 -1.76 2.55
C TYR A 143 11.22 -0.28 2.93
N ILE A 144 12.44 0.20 3.07
CA ILE A 144 12.79 1.62 3.17
C ILE A 144 13.73 1.96 2.03
N GLY A 145 13.30 2.88 1.19
CA GLY A 145 14.07 3.44 0.08
C GLY A 145 14.45 4.90 0.30
N PRO A 146 15.05 5.55 -0.72
CA PRO A 146 15.21 7.00 -0.75
C PRO A 146 13.86 7.71 -0.66
N ALA A 147 13.80 8.81 0.09
CA ALA A 147 12.56 9.54 0.33
C ALA A 147 11.97 10.22 -0.92
N ASP A 148 12.82 10.48 -1.90
CA ASP A 148 12.49 11.06 -3.22
C ASP A 148 12.37 9.98 -4.31
N GLY A 149 12.44 8.69 -3.94
CA GLY A 149 12.38 7.55 -4.83
C GLY A 149 11.01 6.89 -4.91
N TYR A 150 11.04 5.61 -5.25
CA TYR A 150 9.82 4.80 -5.39
C TYR A 150 9.13 4.58 -4.03
N GLY A 151 7.80 4.73 -4.00
CA GLY A 151 6.94 4.37 -2.87
C GLY A 151 6.44 2.92 -2.96
N ASP A 152 5.13 2.77 -3.18
CA ASP A 152 4.51 1.44 -3.29
C ASP A 152 4.53 0.96 -4.75
N ILE A 153 4.90 -0.31 -4.96
CA ILE A 153 5.12 -0.91 -6.28
C ILE A 153 4.37 -2.25 -6.36
N LEU A 154 3.90 -2.60 -7.55
CA LEU A 154 3.50 -3.96 -7.90
C LEU A 154 4.56 -4.54 -8.84
N ASP A 155 5.20 -5.63 -8.43
CA ASP A 155 6.15 -6.39 -9.26
C ASP A 155 5.66 -7.83 -9.42
N GLU A 156 5.19 -8.19 -10.62
CA GLU A 156 4.54 -9.46 -10.93
C GLU A 156 3.43 -9.84 -9.92
N ASN A 157 3.77 -10.65 -8.91
CA ASN A 157 2.82 -11.16 -7.90
C ASN A 157 3.17 -10.71 -6.49
N VAL A 158 3.93 -9.62 -6.35
CA VAL A 158 4.40 -9.09 -5.07
C VAL A 158 3.98 -7.63 -4.96
N LEU A 159 3.28 -7.31 -3.88
CA LEU A 159 3.06 -5.92 -3.47
C LEU A 159 4.27 -5.47 -2.64
N ILE A 160 4.92 -4.42 -3.08
CA ILE A 160 6.09 -3.85 -2.43
C ILE A 160 5.67 -2.54 -1.80
N VAL A 161 5.82 -2.41 -0.48
CA VAL A 161 5.35 -1.26 0.30
C VAL A 161 6.53 -0.48 0.85
N GLY A 162 6.67 0.75 0.38
CA GLY A 162 7.72 1.68 0.81
C GLY A 162 7.35 2.38 2.11
N LEU A 163 7.73 1.83 3.26
CA LEU A 163 7.35 2.38 4.58
C LEU A 163 7.79 3.83 4.77
N HIS A 164 8.88 4.25 4.11
CA HIS A 164 9.37 5.63 4.11
C HIS A 164 8.36 6.64 3.52
N ALA A 165 7.38 6.18 2.73
CA ALA A 165 6.29 7.00 2.19
C ALA A 165 5.00 6.94 3.04
N HIS A 166 5.06 6.43 4.29
CA HIS A 166 3.88 6.23 5.14
C HIS A 166 4.10 6.61 6.61
N LEU A 167 5.08 7.48 6.91
CA LEU A 167 5.46 7.81 8.30
C LEU A 167 4.57 8.88 8.96
N GLY A 168 3.58 9.37 8.24
CA GLY A 168 2.72 10.48 8.67
C GLY A 168 3.05 11.80 7.99
N LYS A 169 2.04 12.55 7.57
CA LYS A 169 2.15 13.78 6.77
C LYS A 169 3.12 14.84 7.35
N ASP A 170 3.31 14.82 8.66
CA ASP A 170 4.17 15.79 9.36
C ASP A 170 5.59 15.28 9.59
N PHE A 171 5.95 14.10 9.04
CA PHE A 171 7.29 13.55 9.21
C PHE A 171 8.34 14.51 8.64
N PRO A 172 9.39 14.89 9.42
CA PRO A 172 10.30 15.98 9.04
C PRO A 172 10.98 15.82 7.68
N LEU A 173 11.27 14.58 7.29
CA LEU A 173 11.89 14.27 6.01
C LEU A 173 11.09 14.77 4.81
N TYR A 174 9.74 14.77 4.89
CA TYR A 174 8.87 15.21 3.79
C TYR A 174 8.89 16.74 3.58
N LYS A 175 9.45 17.47 4.53
CA LYS A 175 9.58 18.94 4.47
C LYS A 175 10.96 19.38 3.95
N THR A 176 11.84 18.44 3.61
CA THR A 176 13.16 18.75 3.03
C THR A 176 13.02 19.21 1.58
N SER A 177 13.97 20.01 1.10
CA SER A 177 14.00 20.50 -0.30
C SER A 177 14.04 19.33 -1.28
N ALA A 178 14.84 18.30 -1.02
CA ALA A 178 14.96 17.12 -1.88
C ALA A 178 13.61 16.42 -2.11
N VAL A 179 12.81 16.25 -1.05
CA VAL A 179 11.47 15.65 -1.19
C VAL A 179 10.48 16.62 -1.83
N ALA A 180 10.52 17.91 -1.47
CA ALA A 180 9.61 18.92 -2.00
C ALA A 180 9.80 19.19 -3.51
N GLU A 181 11.01 19.00 -4.03
CA GLU A 181 11.31 19.07 -5.47
C GLU A 181 10.68 17.92 -6.25
N THR A 182 10.60 16.73 -5.64
CA THR A 182 10.04 15.53 -6.27
C THR A 182 8.53 15.42 -6.04
N TYR A 183 8.08 15.69 -4.81
CA TYR A 183 6.69 15.51 -4.40
C TYR A 183 6.06 16.83 -3.93
N PRO A 184 5.09 17.39 -4.68
CA PRO A 184 4.28 18.50 -4.22
C PRO A 184 3.58 18.18 -2.88
N GLN A 185 3.31 19.21 -2.07
CA GLN A 185 2.74 19.06 -0.73
C GLN A 185 1.47 18.20 -0.70
N TYR A 186 0.57 18.35 -1.67
CA TYR A 186 -0.66 17.56 -1.74
C TYR A 186 -0.41 16.04 -1.91
N ILE A 187 0.78 15.63 -2.35
CA ILE A 187 1.21 14.24 -2.40
C ILE A 187 1.75 13.81 -1.04
N THR A 188 2.64 14.61 -0.42
CA THR A 188 3.24 14.25 0.88
C THR A 188 2.22 14.27 2.03
N GLU A 189 1.12 15.01 1.91
CA GLU A 189 -0.02 14.94 2.83
C GLU A 189 -0.66 13.53 2.90
N ARG A 190 -0.44 12.69 1.88
CA ARG A 190 -0.91 11.32 1.80
C ARG A 190 0.12 10.29 2.25
N PHE A 191 1.30 10.73 2.64
CA PHE A 191 2.36 9.84 3.16
C PHE A 191 2.03 9.39 4.59
N THR A 192 0.86 8.77 4.74
CA THR A 192 0.34 8.26 6.00
C THR A 192 -0.01 6.77 5.89
N PRO A 193 0.02 6.02 7.01
CA PRO A 193 -0.27 4.58 7.01
C PRO A 193 -1.63 4.20 6.40
N GLU A 194 -2.61 5.11 6.47
CA GLU A 194 -3.96 4.90 5.94
C GLU A 194 -4.00 4.72 4.41
N TYR A 195 -2.98 5.20 3.70
CA TYR A 195 -2.89 5.10 2.24
C TYR A 195 -2.22 3.82 1.75
N ILE A 196 -1.66 2.96 2.63
CA ILE A 196 -1.01 1.70 2.22
C ILE A 196 -1.93 0.83 1.38
N ALA A 197 -3.12 0.50 1.89
CA ALA A 197 -4.07 -0.32 1.15
C ALA A 197 -4.59 0.37 -0.12
N VAL A 198 -4.76 1.71 -0.07
CA VAL A 198 -5.17 2.51 -1.23
C VAL A 198 -4.14 2.43 -2.34
N ASN A 199 -2.88 2.65 -2.03
CA ASN A 199 -1.79 2.63 -3.00
C ASN A 199 -1.56 1.22 -3.57
N CYS A 200 -1.63 0.17 -2.71
CA CYS A 200 -1.60 -1.21 -3.19
C CYS A 200 -2.72 -1.49 -4.20
N MET A 201 -3.95 -1.07 -3.90
CA MET A 201 -5.07 -1.28 -4.82
C MET A 201 -5.00 -0.40 -6.07
N LYS A 202 -4.40 0.80 -5.99
CA LYS A 202 -4.09 1.62 -7.17
C LYS A 202 -3.16 0.90 -8.14
N ASN A 203 -2.10 0.30 -7.63
CA ASN A 203 -1.16 -0.48 -8.45
C ASN A 203 -1.87 -1.67 -9.13
N ILE A 204 -2.76 -2.37 -8.42
CA ILE A 204 -3.61 -3.43 -9.00
C ILE A 204 -4.55 -2.88 -10.08
N VAL A 205 -5.15 -1.71 -9.86
CA VAL A 205 -6.01 -1.06 -10.87
C VAL A 205 -5.22 -0.70 -12.12
N LEU A 206 -4.00 -0.17 -11.96
CA LEU A 206 -3.13 0.18 -13.09
C LEU A 206 -2.65 -1.05 -13.87
N ASP A 207 -2.43 -2.17 -13.19
CA ASP A 207 -2.08 -3.43 -13.84
C ASP A 207 -3.28 -4.03 -14.62
N LEU A 208 -4.48 -3.99 -14.03
CA LEU A 208 -5.72 -4.45 -14.68
C LEU A 208 -6.18 -3.53 -15.80
N TYR A 209 -5.97 -2.24 -15.65
CA TYR A 209 -6.42 -1.20 -16.56
C TYR A 209 -5.34 -0.13 -16.74
N PRO A 210 -4.31 -0.43 -17.55
CA PRO A 210 -3.20 0.47 -17.81
C PRO A 210 -3.63 1.83 -18.37
N GLU A 211 -2.79 2.83 -18.22
CA GLU A 211 -3.06 4.14 -18.81
C GLU A 211 -2.97 4.08 -20.33
N ASN A 212 -4.03 4.55 -20.99
CA ASN A 212 -3.98 4.78 -22.43
C ASN A 212 -3.31 6.13 -22.70
N THR A 213 -2.05 6.08 -23.10
CA THR A 213 -1.23 7.27 -23.40
C THR A 213 -1.37 7.75 -24.85
N GLU A 214 -2.04 7.02 -25.73
CA GLU A 214 -2.18 7.34 -27.15
C GLU A 214 -3.14 8.49 -27.38
N ASP A 215 -4.31 8.48 -26.72
CA ASP A 215 -5.30 9.54 -26.87
C ASP A 215 -5.13 10.64 -25.82
N LYS A 216 -4.56 11.77 -26.25
CA LYS A 216 -4.25 12.93 -25.39
C LYS A 216 -5.44 13.87 -25.19
N ARG A 217 -6.63 13.59 -25.75
CA ARG A 217 -7.81 14.44 -25.53
C ARG A 217 -8.22 14.42 -24.07
N LEU A 218 -8.39 15.59 -23.48
CA LEU A 218 -8.69 15.75 -22.05
C LEU A 218 -9.94 14.92 -21.64
N ILE A 219 -10.99 14.95 -22.43
CA ILE A 219 -12.22 14.20 -22.13
C ILE A 219 -11.95 12.68 -22.03
N ILE A 220 -11.11 12.12 -22.89
CA ILE A 220 -10.76 10.71 -22.85
C ILE A 220 -9.93 10.41 -21.59
N GLN A 221 -8.96 11.23 -21.28
CA GLN A 221 -8.16 11.07 -20.05
C GLN A 221 -9.04 11.14 -18.79
N MET A 222 -10.02 12.05 -18.75
CA MET A 222 -10.98 12.14 -17.64
C MET A 222 -11.84 10.88 -17.52
N ILE A 223 -12.33 10.35 -18.65
CA ILE A 223 -13.11 9.09 -18.67
C ILE A 223 -12.26 7.93 -18.17
N GLU A 224 -11.03 7.78 -18.67
CA GLU A 224 -10.12 6.71 -18.29
C GLU A 224 -9.76 6.81 -16.79
N LYS A 225 -9.50 8.01 -16.28
CA LYS A 225 -9.29 8.25 -14.86
C LYS A 225 -10.54 7.90 -14.03
N GLY A 226 -11.73 8.29 -14.49
CA GLY A 226 -13.00 7.96 -13.86
C GLY A 226 -13.23 6.45 -13.75
N LYS A 227 -12.89 5.68 -14.80
CA LYS A 227 -12.97 4.21 -14.77
C LYS A 227 -12.05 3.60 -13.72
N ARG A 228 -10.79 4.08 -13.62
CA ARG A 228 -9.85 3.61 -12.60
C ARG A 228 -10.32 3.95 -11.19
N LEU A 229 -10.84 5.15 -10.97
CA LEU A 229 -11.44 5.53 -9.67
C LEU A 229 -12.63 4.64 -9.31
N TYR A 230 -13.48 4.32 -10.29
CA TYR A 230 -14.59 3.41 -10.08
C TYR A 230 -14.13 2.01 -9.66
N LEU A 231 -13.10 1.46 -10.32
CA LEU A 231 -12.52 0.17 -9.95
C LEU A 231 -11.92 0.22 -8.54
N LEU A 232 -11.15 1.26 -8.22
CA LEU A 232 -10.57 1.42 -6.89
C LEU A 232 -11.64 1.45 -5.79
N ARG A 233 -12.74 2.17 -6.03
CA ARG A 233 -13.89 2.18 -5.11
C ARG A 233 -14.52 0.79 -4.95
N LYS A 234 -14.55 -0.02 -6.00
CA LYS A 234 -15.03 -1.42 -5.92
C LYS A 234 -14.10 -2.32 -5.13
N PHE A 235 -12.79 -2.08 -5.17
CA PHE A 235 -11.81 -2.86 -4.42
C PHE A 235 -11.72 -2.44 -2.94
N LEU A 236 -12.10 -1.19 -2.64
CA LEU A 236 -12.05 -0.61 -1.30
C LEU A 236 -13.43 -0.04 -0.91
N PRO A 237 -14.47 -0.88 -0.79
CA PRO A 237 -15.80 -0.40 -0.40
C PRO A 237 -15.77 0.19 1.02
N GLY A 238 -16.44 1.33 1.19
CA GLY A 238 -16.50 2.04 2.46
C GLY A 238 -15.30 2.96 2.75
N ILE A 239 -14.33 3.06 1.81
CA ILE A 239 -13.28 4.07 1.95
C ILE A 239 -13.82 5.48 1.69
N GLU A 240 -13.28 6.44 2.40
CA GLU A 240 -13.63 7.85 2.25
C GLU A 240 -13.21 8.38 0.88
N GLU A 241 -14.11 9.11 0.22
CA GLU A 241 -13.95 9.56 -1.17
C GLU A 241 -12.67 10.39 -1.40
N TYR A 242 -12.29 11.23 -0.42
CA TYR A 242 -11.08 12.03 -0.52
C TYR A 242 -9.78 11.19 -0.61
N LYS A 243 -9.80 9.96 -0.07
CA LYS A 243 -8.66 9.03 -0.16
C LYS A 243 -8.52 8.43 -1.56
N LEU A 244 -9.61 8.34 -2.30
CA LEU A 244 -9.61 7.86 -3.68
C LEU A 244 -9.14 8.92 -4.68
N ALA A 245 -9.40 10.20 -4.39
CA ALA A 245 -9.21 11.33 -5.32
C ALA A 245 -7.74 11.66 -5.64
N GLY A 246 -6.81 10.78 -5.46
CA GLY A 246 -5.38 11.00 -5.65
C GLY A 246 -4.72 10.11 -6.71
N PHE A 247 -5.44 9.80 -7.78
CA PHE A 247 -4.84 9.19 -8.97
C PHE A 247 -4.05 10.20 -9.77
#